data_a8287cd9d3de4e5ce14c9e5446c659a1
#
_entry.id   a8287cd9d3de4e5ce14c9e5446c659a1
#
_cell.length_a   1.000
_cell.length_b   1.000
_cell.length_c   1.000
_cell.angle_alpha   90.00
_cell.angle_beta   90.00
_cell.angle_gamma   90.00
#
_symmetry.space_group_name_H-M   'P 1'
#
loop_
_entity.id
_entity.type
_entity.pdbx_description
1 polymer ?
#
loop_
_entity_poly.entity_id
_entity_poly.type
_entity_poly.pdbx_seq_one_letter_code
_entity_poly.pdbx_strand_id
1 'polypeptide(L)'
;MSKTKKIQDNKDYIKSIKALLNNYQDGWDVFINAKNARTWDYPVLLKDGVAPNADLPNTWVGLVEKVCGIIAKEKYDLDTYKNTIEIITAEQMLDAYTSVGLPVNYEHWSFAKKRMQHEQEYKRTRNLAFEIVINSDPAIAYCMESNSPMMQILVIAHASFGHNNFFRDNYMFKQYTDAADIVPLSRDLRDLIYECEKRFGRKEVEQLLDSCHALQTHSISEPEFVKKETPAGKIEDRDIFSGVNLQDNFNRIANKPGQPIDCGQEQNLLKYIAENAPHLPEWKRKIMDMMGEVATYFHPQRQTQVMNEG
;
A
#
# COMPACT_ATOMS: atom_id res chain seq x y z
N MET A 1 -3.75 -32.01 -3.27
CA MET A 1 -2.36 -32.50 -3.16
C MET A 1 -1.42 -31.32 -3.33
N SER A 2 -0.95 -30.78 -2.22
CA SER A 2 -0.01 -29.65 -2.18
C SER A 2 1.32 -30.10 -2.76
N LYS A 3 1.72 -29.54 -3.89
CA LYS A 3 3.09 -29.62 -4.36
C LYS A 3 3.93 -28.69 -3.49
N THR A 4 4.39 -29.19 -2.37
CA THR A 4 5.52 -28.61 -1.66
C THR A 4 6.70 -28.65 -2.64
N LYS A 5 6.94 -27.53 -3.35
CA LYS A 5 8.16 -27.34 -4.11
C LYS A 5 9.30 -27.54 -3.11
N LYS A 6 10.05 -28.63 -3.21
CA LYS A 6 11.32 -28.80 -2.52
C LYS A 6 12.13 -27.55 -2.84
N ILE A 7 12.46 -26.76 -1.84
CA ILE A 7 13.48 -25.72 -1.93
C ILE A 7 14.75 -26.48 -2.22
N GLN A 8 15.07 -26.56 -3.49
CA GLN A 8 16.32 -27.13 -3.96
C GLN A 8 17.36 -26.12 -3.52
N ASP A 9 18.36 -26.57 -2.80
CA ASP A 9 19.52 -25.78 -2.35
C ASP A 9 20.30 -25.35 -3.61
N ASN A 10 19.72 -24.44 -4.35
CA ASN A 10 20.25 -24.02 -5.63
C ASN A 10 21.34 -22.97 -5.36
N LYS A 11 22.60 -23.41 -5.46
CA LYS A 11 23.78 -22.53 -5.28
C LYS A 11 23.98 -21.58 -6.47
N ASP A 12 23.09 -21.60 -7.45
CA ASP A 12 23.25 -20.82 -8.67
C ASP A 12 23.16 -19.31 -8.37
N TYR A 13 22.27 -18.86 -7.45
CA TYR A 13 22.19 -17.46 -7.05
C TYR A 13 23.52 -16.91 -6.50
N ILE A 14 24.33 -17.75 -5.81
CA ILE A 14 25.65 -17.34 -5.32
C ILE A 14 26.60 -17.09 -6.50
N LYS A 15 26.47 -17.90 -7.55
CA LYS A 15 27.26 -17.71 -8.77
C LYS A 15 26.86 -16.43 -9.49
N SER A 16 25.58 -16.15 -9.59
CA SER A 16 25.05 -14.92 -10.19
C SER A 16 25.51 -13.68 -9.40
N ILE A 17 25.44 -13.71 -8.05
CA ILE A 17 25.95 -12.63 -7.22
C ILE A 17 27.46 -12.42 -7.39
N LYS A 18 28.24 -13.49 -7.40
CA LYS A 18 29.70 -13.42 -7.65
C LYS A 18 29.99 -12.83 -9.03
N ALA A 19 29.26 -13.24 -10.05
CA ALA A 19 29.42 -12.70 -11.40
C ALA A 19 29.10 -11.19 -11.44
N LEU A 20 28.03 -10.76 -10.75
CA LEU A 20 27.70 -9.33 -10.62
C LEU A 20 28.83 -8.57 -9.92
N LEU A 21 29.24 -9.01 -8.72
CA LEU A 21 30.22 -8.31 -7.89
C LEU A 21 31.63 -8.31 -8.50
N ASN A 22 31.94 -9.25 -9.38
CA ASN A 22 33.21 -9.25 -10.11
C ASN A 22 33.36 -8.06 -11.06
N ASN A 23 32.30 -7.32 -11.37
CA ASN A 23 32.37 -6.10 -12.17
C ASN A 23 32.80 -4.88 -11.36
N TYR A 24 32.83 -4.97 -10.02
CA TYR A 24 33.17 -3.86 -9.14
C TYR A 24 34.58 -3.99 -8.59
N GLN A 25 35.24 -2.86 -8.38
CA GLN A 25 36.61 -2.76 -7.94
C GLN A 25 36.85 -3.47 -6.60
N ASP A 26 35.94 -3.26 -5.64
CA ASP A 26 36.04 -3.82 -4.29
C ASP A 26 35.31 -5.16 -4.14
N GLY A 27 34.61 -5.66 -5.18
CA GLY A 27 33.89 -6.93 -5.13
C GLY A 27 32.93 -7.02 -3.92
N TRP A 28 33.13 -8.01 -3.04
CA TRP A 28 32.34 -8.15 -1.83
C TRP A 28 32.59 -7.04 -0.78
N ASP A 29 33.76 -6.42 -0.79
CA ASP A 29 34.14 -5.38 0.18
C ASP A 29 33.37 -4.08 -0.02
N VAL A 30 32.66 -3.93 -1.15
CA VAL A 30 31.80 -2.78 -1.43
C VAL A 30 30.72 -2.60 -0.35
N PHE A 31 30.22 -3.68 0.26
CA PHE A 31 29.29 -3.61 1.36
C PHE A 31 29.93 -3.20 2.68
N ILE A 32 31.23 -3.49 2.87
CA ILE A 32 31.99 -3.15 4.07
C ILE A 32 32.40 -1.68 4.05
N ASN A 33 32.78 -1.18 2.89
CA ASN A 33 33.21 0.21 2.69
C ASN A 33 32.06 1.22 2.90
N ALA A 34 30.81 0.77 2.87
CA ALA A 34 29.64 1.56 3.21
C ALA A 34 29.68 2.17 4.62
N LYS A 35 30.52 1.67 5.52
CA LYS A 35 30.61 2.16 6.92
C LYS A 35 30.93 3.65 7.02
N ASN A 36 31.59 4.23 6.03
CA ASN A 36 32.01 5.63 6.02
C ASN A 36 31.11 6.51 5.11
N ALA A 37 30.11 5.95 4.44
CA ALA A 37 29.23 6.69 3.57
C ALA A 37 28.21 7.49 4.40
N ARG A 38 28.12 8.79 4.14
CA ARG A 38 27.11 9.67 4.74
C ARG A 38 25.81 9.72 3.94
N THR A 39 25.87 9.31 2.68
CA THR A 39 24.75 9.27 1.77
C THR A 39 24.73 7.92 1.08
N TRP A 40 23.55 7.34 0.94
CA TRP A 40 23.37 6.00 0.39
C TRP A 40 23.49 5.94 -1.15
N ASP A 41 23.47 7.11 -1.80
CA ASP A 41 23.64 7.25 -3.26
C ASP A 41 25.12 7.42 -3.68
N TYR A 42 26.07 7.01 -2.83
CA TYR A 42 27.46 7.12 -3.23
C TYR A 42 27.79 6.16 -4.38
N PRO A 43 28.67 6.60 -5.31
CA PRO A 43 29.01 5.79 -6.47
C PRO A 43 29.81 4.55 -6.07
N VAL A 44 29.51 3.44 -6.71
CA VAL A 44 30.33 2.21 -6.67
C VAL A 44 31.22 2.15 -7.91
N LEU A 45 32.50 1.82 -7.68
CA LEU A 45 33.48 1.85 -8.77
C LEU A 45 33.49 0.54 -9.54
N LEU A 46 33.33 0.63 -10.84
CA LEU A 46 33.52 -0.50 -11.73
C LEU A 46 35.01 -0.80 -11.95
N LYS A 47 35.37 -2.05 -12.17
CA LYS A 47 36.74 -2.42 -12.54
C LYS A 47 37.12 -1.79 -13.89
N ASP A 48 38.37 -1.42 -14.01
CA ASP A 48 38.92 -0.94 -15.28
C ASP A 48 38.67 -1.94 -16.42
N GLY A 49 38.16 -1.45 -17.53
CA GLY A 49 37.85 -2.26 -18.72
C GLY A 49 36.46 -2.90 -18.73
N VAL A 50 35.64 -2.73 -17.71
CA VAL A 50 34.23 -3.09 -17.78
C VAL A 50 33.50 -2.05 -18.60
N ALA A 51 32.91 -2.49 -19.72
CA ALA A 51 32.05 -1.60 -20.52
C ALA A 51 30.84 -1.16 -19.67
N PRO A 52 30.45 0.13 -19.69
CA PRO A 52 29.24 0.58 -19.02
C PRO A 52 28.05 -0.20 -19.62
N ASN A 53 27.47 -1.06 -18.80
CA ASN A 53 26.24 -1.77 -19.12
C ASN A 53 25.10 -1.07 -18.38
N ALA A 54 24.00 -0.78 -19.08
CA ALA A 54 22.82 -0.13 -18.50
C ALA A 54 22.22 -0.93 -17.31
N ASP A 55 22.54 -2.22 -17.22
CA ASP A 55 22.06 -3.11 -16.14
C ASP A 55 22.95 -3.13 -14.90
N LEU A 56 24.13 -2.50 -14.96
CA LEU A 56 25.03 -2.45 -13.80
C LEU A 56 24.73 -1.23 -12.94
N PRO A 57 24.37 -1.42 -11.66
CA PRO A 57 24.16 -0.31 -10.76
C PRO A 57 25.44 0.50 -10.57
N ASN A 58 25.29 1.82 -10.52
CA ASN A 58 26.41 2.76 -10.29
C ASN A 58 26.40 3.36 -8.89
N THR A 59 25.38 3.02 -8.07
CA THR A 59 25.26 3.43 -6.67
C THR A 59 25.20 2.21 -5.75
N TRP A 60 25.57 2.43 -4.49
CA TRP A 60 25.54 1.37 -3.48
C TRP A 60 24.13 0.82 -3.26
N VAL A 61 23.11 1.69 -3.14
CA VAL A 61 21.71 1.27 -2.97
C VAL A 61 21.24 0.43 -4.17
N GLY A 62 21.57 0.86 -5.38
CA GLY A 62 21.23 0.09 -6.59
C GLY A 62 21.94 -1.27 -6.62
N LEU A 63 23.18 -1.35 -6.13
CA LEU A 63 23.90 -2.63 -6.03
C LEU A 63 23.24 -3.56 -4.98
N VAL A 64 22.86 -3.03 -3.82
CA VAL A 64 22.13 -3.79 -2.79
C VAL A 64 20.80 -4.31 -3.35
N GLU A 65 20.04 -3.45 -4.01
CA GLU A 65 18.78 -3.84 -4.67
C GLU A 65 19.01 -4.99 -5.67
N LYS A 66 20.02 -4.87 -6.52
CA LYS A 66 20.34 -5.91 -7.52
C LYS A 66 20.72 -7.24 -6.87
N VAL A 67 21.53 -7.21 -5.80
CA VAL A 67 21.91 -8.42 -5.05
C VAL A 67 20.69 -9.06 -4.38
N CYS A 68 19.85 -8.26 -3.72
CA CYS A 68 18.61 -8.74 -3.10
C CYS A 68 17.66 -9.32 -4.17
N GLY A 69 17.56 -8.68 -5.33
CA GLY A 69 16.74 -9.15 -6.45
C GLY A 69 17.18 -10.52 -7.00
N ILE A 70 18.50 -10.76 -7.12
CA ILE A 70 19.03 -12.07 -7.49
C ILE A 70 18.61 -13.13 -6.46
N ILE A 71 18.75 -12.82 -5.16
CA ILE A 71 18.36 -13.74 -4.08
C ILE A 71 16.86 -14.01 -4.13
N ALA A 72 16.06 -12.95 -4.22
CA ALA A 72 14.60 -13.03 -4.28
C ALA A 72 14.15 -13.92 -5.44
N LYS A 73 14.69 -13.70 -6.64
CA LYS A 73 14.28 -14.42 -7.84
C LYS A 73 14.86 -15.82 -7.92
N GLU A 74 16.19 -15.98 -7.78
CA GLU A 74 16.83 -17.26 -8.05
C GLU A 74 16.73 -18.26 -6.89
N LYS A 75 16.67 -17.75 -5.63
CA LYS A 75 16.57 -18.62 -4.45
C LYS A 75 15.14 -18.87 -4.02
N TYR A 76 14.30 -17.82 -4.02
CA TYR A 76 12.95 -17.87 -3.46
C TYR A 76 11.84 -17.83 -4.51
N ASP A 77 12.18 -17.58 -5.79
CA ASP A 77 11.21 -17.44 -6.91
C ASP A 77 10.12 -16.39 -6.63
N LEU A 78 10.49 -15.29 -5.95
CA LEU A 78 9.57 -14.20 -5.67
C LEU A 78 9.29 -13.41 -6.95
N ASP A 79 8.03 -13.04 -7.12
CA ASP A 79 7.58 -12.12 -8.17
C ASP A 79 7.25 -10.75 -7.56
N THR A 80 7.83 -9.67 -8.09
CA THR A 80 7.71 -8.33 -7.54
C THR A 80 7.42 -7.31 -8.64
N TYR A 81 6.76 -6.21 -8.27
CA TYR A 81 6.76 -5.02 -9.12
C TYR A 81 8.18 -4.46 -9.22
N LYS A 82 8.43 -3.63 -10.24
CA LYS A 82 9.68 -2.88 -10.32
C LYS A 82 9.79 -1.95 -9.10
N ASN A 83 10.96 -1.90 -8.48
CA ASN A 83 11.19 -1.06 -7.31
C ASN A 83 11.62 0.36 -7.69
N THR A 84 11.20 1.32 -6.88
CA THR A 84 11.76 2.67 -6.80
C THR A 84 12.14 2.88 -5.33
N ILE A 85 13.45 2.94 -5.04
CA ILE A 85 13.96 3.11 -3.68
C ILE A 85 14.36 4.58 -3.52
N GLU A 86 13.79 5.25 -2.52
CA GLU A 86 14.10 6.63 -2.18
C GLU A 86 14.64 6.71 -0.76
N ILE A 87 15.80 7.37 -0.62
CA ILE A 87 16.40 7.64 0.68
C ILE A 87 15.88 8.98 1.17
N ILE A 88 15.19 8.97 2.31
CA ILE A 88 14.50 10.14 2.84
C ILE A 88 14.97 10.52 4.24
N THR A 89 14.84 11.80 4.57
CA THR A 89 15.14 12.34 5.90
C THR A 89 14.05 12.00 6.91
N ALA A 90 14.32 12.19 8.19
CA ALA A 90 13.32 12.01 9.24
C ALA A 90 12.09 12.95 9.07
N GLU A 91 12.30 14.16 8.54
CA GLU A 91 11.22 15.10 8.28
C GLU A 91 10.32 14.62 7.13
N GLN A 92 10.95 14.15 6.04
CA GLN A 92 10.23 13.55 4.92
C GLN A 92 9.50 12.26 5.33
N MET A 93 10.08 11.46 6.24
CA MET A 93 9.41 10.28 6.79
C MET A 93 8.16 10.67 7.59
N LEU A 94 8.23 11.74 8.40
CA LEU A 94 7.06 12.27 9.10
C LEU A 94 5.97 12.76 8.12
N ASP A 95 6.36 13.38 7.01
CA ASP A 95 5.43 13.78 5.96
C ASP A 95 4.79 12.56 5.27
N ALA A 96 5.58 11.52 4.99
CA ALA A 96 5.08 10.27 4.43
C ALA A 96 4.04 9.59 5.33
N TYR A 97 4.23 9.60 6.65
CA TYR A 97 3.20 9.10 7.58
C TYR A 97 1.87 9.83 7.44
N THR A 98 1.89 11.15 7.20
CA THR A 98 0.66 11.94 7.11
C THR A 98 -0.11 11.68 5.82
N SER A 99 0.60 11.43 4.73
CA SER A 99 0.03 11.10 3.42
C SER A 99 -0.26 9.61 3.23
N VAL A 100 -0.13 8.79 4.30
CA VAL A 100 -0.23 7.32 4.23
C VAL A 100 0.78 6.74 3.22
N GLY A 101 1.93 7.40 3.08
CA GLY A 101 2.99 7.04 2.14
C GLY A 101 2.80 7.53 0.71
N LEU A 102 1.62 7.97 0.32
CA LEU A 102 1.36 8.39 -1.05
C LEU A 102 2.20 9.63 -1.42
N PRO A 103 2.86 9.63 -2.59
CA PRO A 103 3.71 10.74 -3.03
C PRO A 103 2.92 12.01 -3.33
N VAL A 104 1.61 11.85 -3.56
CA VAL A 104 0.66 12.95 -3.83
C VAL A 104 -0.59 12.68 -3.01
N ASN A 105 -1.06 13.71 -2.29
CA ASN A 105 -2.32 13.64 -1.55
C ASN A 105 -2.96 15.04 -1.48
N TYR A 106 -4.25 15.09 -1.15
CA TYR A 106 -4.97 16.33 -0.90
C TYR A 106 -4.71 16.87 0.52
N GLU A 107 -5.00 18.14 0.75
CA GLU A 107 -4.88 18.74 2.07
C GLU A 107 -6.13 18.50 2.91
N HIS A 108 -5.93 18.09 4.17
CA HIS A 108 -7.00 17.94 5.14
C HIS A 108 -6.46 18.12 6.56
N TRP A 109 -7.25 18.73 7.46
CA TRP A 109 -6.84 19.01 8.85
C TRP A 109 -6.43 17.73 9.62
N SER A 110 -7.05 16.60 9.32
CA SER A 110 -6.73 15.32 9.99
C SER A 110 -5.30 14.85 9.72
N PHE A 111 -4.75 15.17 8.56
CA PHE A 111 -3.35 14.86 8.22
C PHE A 111 -2.39 15.72 9.03
N ALA A 112 -2.68 17.02 9.17
CA ALA A 112 -1.90 17.91 10.04
C ALA A 112 -1.93 17.46 11.49
N LYS A 113 -3.08 17.01 12.01
CA LYS A 113 -3.20 16.43 13.34
C LYS A 113 -2.35 15.19 13.52
N LYS A 114 -2.37 14.24 12.56
CA LYS A 114 -1.53 13.04 12.58
C LYS A 114 -0.06 13.40 12.57
N ARG A 115 0.36 14.35 11.72
CA ARG A 115 1.73 14.84 11.68
C ARG A 115 2.20 15.33 13.05
N MET A 116 1.40 16.20 13.70
CA MET A 116 1.74 16.71 15.03
C MET A 116 1.87 15.59 16.06
N GLN A 117 1.01 14.58 16.02
CA GLN A 117 1.08 13.44 16.93
C GLN A 117 2.37 12.63 16.71
N HIS A 118 2.71 12.28 15.46
CA HIS A 118 3.94 11.55 15.13
C HIS A 118 5.20 12.38 15.45
N GLU A 119 5.17 13.68 15.20
CA GLU A 119 6.28 14.56 15.55
C GLU A 119 6.51 14.64 17.07
N GLN A 120 5.44 14.71 17.88
CA GLN A 120 5.53 14.69 19.34
C GLN A 120 6.08 13.34 19.83
N GLU A 121 5.62 12.25 19.27
CA GLU A 121 6.12 10.91 19.59
C GLU A 121 7.59 10.76 19.21
N TYR A 122 7.99 11.21 18.03
CA TYR A 122 9.37 11.22 17.59
C TYR A 122 10.27 12.06 18.50
N LYS A 123 9.82 13.26 18.93
CA LYS A 123 10.55 14.09 19.89
C LYS A 123 10.78 13.38 21.22
N ARG A 124 9.80 12.55 21.64
CA ARG A 124 9.85 11.81 22.90
C ARG A 124 10.71 10.54 22.82
N THR A 125 10.53 9.74 21.77
CA THR A 125 11.09 8.39 21.66
C THR A 125 12.30 8.31 20.72
N ARG A 126 12.46 9.27 19.81
CA ARG A 126 13.41 9.25 18.70
C ARG A 126 13.23 8.03 17.76
N ASN A 127 12.08 7.38 17.82
CA ASN A 127 11.75 6.23 16.98
C ASN A 127 10.86 6.66 15.82
N LEU A 128 11.31 6.33 14.61
CA LEU A 128 10.53 6.35 13.38
C LEU A 128 10.66 4.98 12.74
N ALA A 129 9.75 4.64 11.82
CA ALA A 129 9.94 3.46 11.00
C ALA A 129 11.21 3.59 10.17
N PHE A 130 11.86 2.46 9.92
CA PHE A 130 13.07 2.40 9.11
C PHE A 130 12.76 2.51 7.61
N GLU A 131 11.52 2.17 7.24
CA GLU A 131 10.97 2.21 5.88
C GLU A 131 9.46 2.44 5.86
N ILE A 132 8.97 2.89 4.69
CA ILE A 132 7.57 2.83 4.27
C ILE A 132 7.56 2.30 2.84
N VAL A 133 6.69 1.34 2.56
CA VAL A 133 6.53 0.81 1.20
C VAL A 133 5.10 1.03 0.72
N ILE A 134 4.96 1.42 -0.55
CA ILE A 134 3.69 1.72 -1.19
C ILE A 134 3.41 0.66 -2.24
N ASN A 135 2.21 0.10 -2.18
CA ASN A 135 1.69 -0.82 -3.20
C ASN A 135 1.37 -0.04 -4.48
N SER A 136 2.36 0.23 -5.28
CA SER A 136 2.25 0.89 -6.59
C SER A 136 3.04 0.12 -7.64
N ASP A 137 2.84 0.43 -8.91
CA ASP A 137 3.68 -0.08 -10.00
C ASP A 137 4.27 1.12 -10.78
N PRO A 138 5.57 1.40 -10.61
CA PRO A 138 6.56 0.73 -9.76
C PRO A 138 6.27 0.89 -8.26
N ALA A 139 6.64 -0.13 -7.44
CA ALA A 139 6.53 -0.07 -5.99
C ALA A 139 7.53 0.93 -5.42
N ILE A 140 7.06 1.83 -4.55
CA ILE A 140 7.89 2.88 -3.96
C ILE A 140 8.27 2.47 -2.53
N ALA A 141 9.57 2.43 -2.26
CA ALA A 141 10.10 2.14 -0.93
C ALA A 141 10.88 3.36 -0.42
N TYR A 142 10.35 4.02 0.60
CA TYR A 142 11.05 5.08 1.33
C TYR A 142 11.89 4.45 2.43
N CYS A 143 13.20 4.67 2.40
CA CYS A 143 14.14 4.18 3.41
C CYS A 143 14.76 5.35 4.14
N MET A 144 14.89 5.25 5.48
CA MET A 144 15.41 6.34 6.27
C MET A 144 16.94 6.49 6.10
N GLU A 145 17.41 7.71 5.90
CA GLU A 145 18.84 8.01 5.73
C GLU A 145 19.68 7.68 6.97
N SER A 146 19.09 7.69 8.16
CA SER A 146 19.76 7.40 9.42
C SER A 146 19.96 5.91 9.70
N ASN A 147 19.44 5.02 8.85
CA ASN A 147 19.68 3.59 8.98
C ASN A 147 21.17 3.26 8.90
N SER A 148 21.62 2.29 9.69
CA SER A 148 22.98 1.77 9.50
C SER A 148 23.07 0.97 8.19
N PRO A 149 24.28 0.76 7.62
CA PRO A 149 24.42 -0.01 6.37
C PRO A 149 23.77 -1.39 6.43
N MET A 150 23.93 -2.10 7.54
CA MET A 150 23.31 -3.40 7.72
C MET A 150 21.78 -3.29 7.79
N MET A 151 21.28 -2.29 8.51
CA MET A 151 19.82 -2.03 8.57
C MET A 151 19.30 -1.66 7.20
N GLN A 152 20.02 -0.87 6.41
CA GLN A 152 19.60 -0.47 5.07
C GLN A 152 19.47 -1.68 4.12
N ILE A 153 20.41 -2.64 4.21
CA ILE A 153 20.31 -3.90 3.45
C ILE A 153 19.06 -4.69 3.85
N LEU A 154 18.80 -4.82 5.17
CA LEU A 154 17.64 -5.53 5.69
C LEU A 154 16.34 -4.86 5.25
N VAL A 155 16.28 -3.53 5.36
CA VAL A 155 15.12 -2.72 4.98
C VAL A 155 14.83 -2.85 3.48
N ILE A 156 15.85 -2.75 2.63
CA ILE A 156 15.67 -2.94 1.18
C ILE A 156 15.16 -4.35 0.88
N ALA A 157 15.72 -5.38 1.51
CA ALA A 157 15.23 -6.74 1.32
C ALA A 157 13.78 -6.90 1.79
N HIS A 158 13.43 -6.34 2.96
CA HIS A 158 12.11 -6.42 3.56
C HIS A 158 11.06 -5.66 2.74
N ALA A 159 11.29 -4.39 2.45
CA ALA A 159 10.35 -3.53 1.73
C ALA A 159 10.24 -3.89 0.23
N SER A 160 11.39 -3.89 -0.47
CA SER A 160 11.41 -3.99 -1.93
C SER A 160 11.19 -5.40 -2.45
N PHE A 161 11.37 -6.43 -1.63
CA PHE A 161 11.18 -7.82 -2.06
C PHE A 161 10.17 -8.57 -1.20
N GLY A 162 10.14 -8.37 0.12
CA GLY A 162 9.14 -8.98 1.00
C GLY A 162 7.76 -8.37 0.80
N HIS A 163 7.57 -7.12 1.17
CA HIS A 163 6.28 -6.44 1.02
C HIS A 163 5.83 -6.33 -0.43
N ASN A 164 6.74 -6.01 -1.35
CA ASN A 164 6.43 -5.89 -2.77
C ASN A 164 5.90 -7.22 -3.34
N ASN A 165 6.55 -8.35 -3.04
CA ASN A 165 6.02 -9.65 -3.45
C ASN A 165 4.66 -9.94 -2.83
N PHE A 166 4.46 -9.58 -1.56
CA PHE A 166 3.19 -9.76 -0.89
C PHE A 166 2.07 -8.95 -1.57
N PHE A 167 2.33 -7.69 -1.93
CA PHE A 167 1.38 -6.88 -2.69
C PHE A 167 1.01 -7.51 -4.02
N ARG A 168 2.02 -8.03 -4.73
CA ARG A 168 1.82 -8.61 -6.06
C ARG A 168 1.14 -9.97 -6.04
N ASP A 169 1.45 -10.82 -5.05
CA ASP A 169 1.04 -12.23 -5.06
C ASP A 169 -0.15 -12.55 -4.16
N ASN A 170 -0.41 -11.75 -3.12
CA ASN A 170 -1.53 -12.00 -2.23
C ASN A 170 -2.87 -11.80 -2.95
N TYR A 171 -3.79 -12.75 -2.75
CA TYR A 171 -5.08 -12.76 -3.44
C TYR A 171 -5.95 -11.55 -3.09
N MET A 172 -5.90 -11.01 -1.86
CA MET A 172 -6.68 -9.84 -1.48
C MET A 172 -6.22 -8.59 -2.23
N PHE A 173 -4.90 -8.38 -2.37
CA PHE A 173 -4.39 -7.26 -3.15
C PHE A 173 -4.83 -7.38 -4.61
N LYS A 174 -4.73 -8.56 -5.21
CA LYS A 174 -5.19 -8.80 -6.59
C LYS A 174 -6.69 -8.56 -6.77
N GLN A 175 -7.48 -8.70 -5.71
CA GLN A 175 -8.92 -8.52 -5.75
C GLN A 175 -9.37 -7.06 -5.60
N TYR A 176 -8.70 -6.30 -4.73
CA TYR A 176 -9.14 -4.98 -4.29
C TYR A 176 -8.28 -3.84 -4.81
N THR A 177 -7.08 -4.12 -5.34
CA THR A 177 -6.14 -3.06 -5.73
C THR A 177 -5.64 -3.24 -7.15
N ASP A 178 -5.51 -2.13 -7.87
CA ASP A 178 -4.60 -2.01 -9.00
C ASP A 178 -3.44 -1.11 -8.57
N ALA A 179 -2.24 -1.70 -8.52
CA ALA A 179 -1.05 -0.99 -8.06
C ALA A 179 -0.65 0.16 -9.00
N ALA A 180 -0.99 0.08 -10.29
CA ALA A 180 -0.68 1.13 -11.25
C ALA A 180 -1.55 2.37 -11.08
N ASP A 181 -2.77 2.22 -10.57
CA ASP A 181 -3.77 3.27 -10.56
C ASP A 181 -3.70 4.20 -9.34
N ILE A 182 -3.10 3.79 -8.22
CA ILE A 182 -3.19 4.56 -6.97
C ILE A 182 -2.55 5.95 -7.07
N VAL A 183 -1.42 6.08 -7.73
CA VAL A 183 -0.72 7.39 -7.85
C VAL A 183 -1.48 8.34 -8.77
N PRO A 184 -1.94 7.93 -9.97
CA PRO A 184 -2.87 8.71 -10.78
C PRO A 184 -4.14 9.09 -10.04
N LEU A 185 -4.83 8.14 -9.40
CA LEU A 185 -6.07 8.36 -8.64
C LEU A 185 -5.88 9.42 -7.55
N SER A 186 -4.79 9.33 -6.78
CA SER A 186 -4.49 10.31 -5.72
C SER A 186 -4.25 11.71 -6.26
N ARG A 187 -3.60 11.81 -7.43
CA ARG A 187 -3.38 13.08 -8.13
C ARG A 187 -4.69 13.68 -8.60
N ASP A 188 -5.51 12.89 -9.28
CA ASP A 188 -6.80 13.34 -9.82
C ASP A 188 -7.75 13.76 -8.70
N LEU A 189 -7.77 13.01 -7.59
CA LEU A 189 -8.54 13.38 -6.40
C LEU A 189 -8.09 14.70 -5.80
N ARG A 190 -6.78 14.92 -5.65
CA ARG A 190 -6.23 16.19 -5.16
C ARG A 190 -6.64 17.35 -6.07
N ASP A 191 -6.49 17.18 -7.37
CA ASP A 191 -6.77 18.22 -8.35
C ASP A 191 -8.27 18.54 -8.38
N LEU A 192 -9.14 17.53 -8.29
CA LEU A 192 -10.59 17.71 -8.16
C LEU A 192 -10.96 18.48 -6.88
N ILE A 193 -10.39 18.09 -5.74
CA ILE A 193 -10.65 18.78 -4.46
C ILE A 193 -10.25 20.25 -4.57
N TYR A 194 -9.07 20.55 -5.09
CA TYR A 194 -8.58 21.92 -5.27
C TYR A 194 -9.48 22.76 -6.18
N GLU A 195 -9.97 22.19 -7.28
CA GLU A 195 -10.95 22.87 -8.15
C GLU A 195 -12.29 23.10 -7.46
N CYS A 196 -12.74 22.14 -6.65
CA CYS A 196 -13.97 22.28 -5.87
C CYS A 196 -13.83 23.35 -4.77
N GLU A 197 -12.70 23.42 -4.09
CA GLU A 197 -12.43 24.47 -3.09
C GLU A 197 -12.48 25.88 -3.71
N LYS A 198 -11.96 26.05 -4.89
CA LYS A 198 -12.02 27.33 -5.62
C LYS A 198 -13.47 27.75 -5.98
N ARG A 199 -14.30 26.76 -6.37
CA ARG A 199 -15.67 27.03 -6.87
C ARG A 199 -16.70 27.13 -5.78
N PHE A 200 -16.61 26.29 -4.75
CA PHE A 200 -17.66 26.11 -3.73
C PHE A 200 -17.21 26.57 -2.34
N GLY A 201 -15.91 26.86 -2.19
CA GLY A 201 -15.32 27.29 -0.93
C GLY A 201 -14.80 26.13 -0.09
N ARG A 202 -13.64 26.37 0.56
CA ARG A 202 -12.92 25.38 1.36
C ARG A 202 -13.77 24.71 2.43
N LYS A 203 -14.59 25.50 3.16
CA LYS A 203 -15.40 24.98 4.27
C LYS A 203 -16.38 23.89 3.83
N GLU A 204 -17.04 24.07 2.69
CA GLU A 204 -18.03 23.13 2.20
C GLU A 204 -17.37 21.83 1.71
N VAL A 205 -16.21 21.95 1.07
CA VAL A 205 -15.44 20.77 0.60
C VAL A 205 -14.88 20.03 1.82
N GLU A 206 -14.32 20.70 2.81
CA GLU A 206 -13.76 20.09 4.02
C GLU A 206 -14.84 19.35 4.83
N GLN A 207 -16.06 19.89 4.95
CA GLN A 207 -17.19 19.18 5.57
C GLN A 207 -17.55 17.88 4.83
N LEU A 208 -17.48 17.88 3.50
CA LEU A 208 -17.69 16.68 2.71
C LEU A 208 -16.57 15.66 2.97
N LEU A 209 -15.31 16.11 2.96
CA LEU A 209 -14.16 15.25 3.25
C LEU A 209 -14.22 14.64 4.65
N ASP A 210 -14.62 15.42 5.66
CA ASP A 210 -14.86 14.90 7.01
C ASP A 210 -15.88 13.76 7.02
N SER A 211 -16.97 13.93 6.28
CA SER A 211 -18.00 12.89 6.15
C SER A 211 -17.48 11.64 5.44
N CYS A 212 -16.72 11.83 4.35
CA CYS A 212 -16.10 10.72 3.62
C CYS A 212 -15.10 9.96 4.50
N HIS A 213 -14.26 10.67 5.25
CA HIS A 213 -13.31 10.05 6.18
C HIS A 213 -14.01 9.23 7.28
N ALA A 214 -15.14 9.75 7.80
CA ALA A 214 -15.92 9.04 8.82
C ALA A 214 -16.54 7.73 8.28
N LEU A 215 -16.91 7.70 6.99
CA LEU A 215 -17.51 6.54 6.33
C LEU A 215 -16.50 5.60 5.66
N GLN A 216 -15.23 5.98 5.57
CA GLN A 216 -14.21 5.28 4.79
C GLN A 216 -14.07 3.80 5.13
N THR A 217 -14.24 3.41 6.40
CA THR A 217 -14.18 2.01 6.83
C THR A 217 -15.35 1.15 6.34
N HIS A 218 -16.44 1.80 5.97
CA HIS A 218 -17.68 1.18 5.47
C HIS A 218 -17.92 1.48 3.98
N SER A 219 -16.86 1.79 3.26
CA SER A 219 -16.95 2.21 1.86
C SER A 219 -16.04 1.37 0.97
N ILE A 220 -16.11 0.06 1.18
CA ILE A 220 -15.32 -0.92 0.41
C ILE A 220 -16.23 -1.54 -0.63
N SER A 221 -15.85 -1.43 -1.90
CA SER A 221 -16.52 -2.13 -2.98
C SER A 221 -16.07 -3.59 -2.99
N GLU A 222 -17.03 -4.51 -2.92
CA GLU A 222 -16.72 -5.93 -3.10
C GLU A 222 -16.37 -6.22 -4.55
N PRO A 223 -15.35 -7.06 -4.82
CA PRO A 223 -15.02 -7.50 -6.16
C PRO A 223 -16.21 -8.20 -6.83
N GLU A 224 -16.43 -7.96 -8.11
CA GLU A 224 -17.59 -8.49 -8.85
C GLU A 224 -17.73 -10.03 -8.77
N PHE A 225 -16.61 -10.77 -8.69
CA PHE A 225 -16.65 -12.23 -8.59
C PHE A 225 -17.01 -12.75 -7.19
N VAL A 226 -17.04 -11.89 -6.16
CA VAL A 226 -17.53 -12.23 -4.81
C VAL A 226 -19.04 -12.08 -4.74
N LYS A 227 -19.66 -11.38 -5.69
CA LYS A 227 -21.13 -11.32 -5.87
C LYS A 227 -21.64 -12.71 -6.24
N LYS A 228 -21.56 -13.66 -5.31
CA LYS A 228 -22.34 -14.89 -5.39
C LYS A 228 -23.79 -14.46 -5.35
N GLU A 229 -24.51 -14.75 -6.41
CA GLU A 229 -25.96 -14.88 -6.32
C GLU A 229 -26.25 -15.80 -5.14
N THR A 230 -26.55 -15.22 -3.99
CA THR A 230 -27.09 -15.99 -2.90
C THR A 230 -28.44 -16.46 -3.45
N PRO A 231 -28.63 -17.78 -3.71
CA PRO A 231 -29.93 -18.24 -4.12
C PRO A 231 -30.89 -17.73 -3.04
N ALA A 232 -31.99 -17.10 -3.44
CA ALA A 232 -33.08 -16.74 -2.55
C ALA A 232 -33.68 -18.06 -2.02
N GLY A 233 -32.99 -18.71 -1.10
CA GLY A 233 -33.26 -20.04 -0.60
C GLY A 233 -32.80 -20.17 0.84
N LYS A 234 -33.79 -20.02 1.74
CA LYS A 234 -33.79 -20.53 3.10
C LYS A 234 -32.49 -20.30 3.88
N ILE A 235 -32.44 -19.19 4.62
CA ILE A 235 -31.66 -19.13 5.84
C ILE A 235 -32.29 -20.20 6.75
N GLU A 236 -31.63 -21.36 6.88
CA GLU A 236 -31.96 -22.29 7.95
C GLU A 236 -31.72 -21.56 9.27
N ASP A 237 -32.80 -21.36 10.02
CA ASP A 237 -32.76 -20.84 11.40
C ASP A 237 -31.81 -21.68 12.23
N ARG A 238 -30.56 -21.25 12.36
CA ARG A 238 -29.73 -21.67 13.48
C ARG A 238 -29.85 -20.59 14.54
N ASP A 239 -30.76 -20.86 15.47
CA ASP A 239 -30.92 -20.12 16.71
C ASP A 239 -29.58 -19.90 17.42
N ILE A 240 -28.95 -18.75 17.25
CA ILE A 240 -27.82 -18.35 18.09
C ILE A 240 -28.29 -17.60 19.33
N PHE A 241 -29.52 -17.06 19.31
CA PHE A 241 -30.16 -16.46 20.48
C PHE A 241 -31.64 -16.88 20.53
N SER A 242 -31.95 -17.83 21.39
CA SER A 242 -33.32 -18.24 21.66
C SER A 242 -34.16 -17.03 22.12
N GLY A 243 -35.07 -16.57 21.27
CA GLY A 243 -36.13 -15.64 21.64
C GLY A 243 -36.23 -14.31 20.88
N VAL A 244 -35.30 -14.00 19.99
CA VAL A 244 -35.38 -12.78 19.19
C VAL A 244 -35.44 -13.15 17.70
N ASN A 245 -36.60 -13.04 17.12
CA ASN A 245 -36.75 -13.15 15.68
C ASN A 245 -36.26 -11.86 15.01
N LEU A 246 -34.99 -11.87 14.59
CA LEU A 246 -34.33 -10.74 13.92
C LEU A 246 -35.07 -10.37 12.63
N GLN A 247 -35.69 -11.33 11.94
CA GLN A 247 -36.45 -11.13 10.71
C GLN A 247 -37.70 -10.28 10.94
N ASP A 248 -38.42 -10.48 12.04
CA ASP A 248 -39.62 -9.69 12.37
C ASP A 248 -39.25 -8.27 12.79
N ASN A 249 -38.13 -8.07 13.43
CA ASN A 249 -37.66 -6.74 13.77
C ASN A 249 -37.18 -5.96 12.54
N PHE A 250 -36.47 -6.59 11.61
CA PHE A 250 -36.07 -5.99 10.35
C PHE A 250 -37.29 -5.65 9.47
N ASN A 251 -38.27 -6.54 9.37
CA ASN A 251 -39.50 -6.30 8.62
C ASN A 251 -40.34 -5.18 9.21
N ARG A 252 -40.32 -4.98 10.55
CA ARG A 252 -40.96 -3.86 11.23
C ARG A 252 -40.28 -2.52 10.91
N ILE A 253 -38.95 -2.48 10.86
CA ILE A 253 -38.16 -1.29 10.56
C ILE A 253 -38.32 -0.92 9.07
N ALA A 254 -38.38 -1.91 8.18
CA ALA A 254 -38.48 -1.69 6.74
C ALA A 254 -39.92 -1.31 6.25
N ASN A 255 -40.95 -1.40 7.11
CA ASN A 255 -42.36 -1.12 6.78
C ASN A 255 -42.89 -1.82 5.52
N LYS A 256 -42.27 -2.90 5.08
CA LYS A 256 -42.65 -3.71 3.91
C LYS A 256 -42.66 -5.20 4.27
N PRO A 257 -43.78 -5.71 4.82
CA PRO A 257 -43.83 -7.14 5.08
C PRO A 257 -43.79 -7.90 3.74
N GLY A 258 -42.83 -8.79 3.61
CA GLY A 258 -42.77 -9.78 2.52
C GLY A 258 -41.81 -9.48 1.38
N GLN A 259 -41.00 -8.42 1.40
CA GLN A 259 -39.87 -8.33 0.50
C GLN A 259 -38.60 -8.90 1.16
N PRO A 260 -37.87 -9.83 0.48
CA PRO A 260 -36.58 -10.26 0.98
C PRO A 260 -35.67 -9.04 1.08
N ILE A 261 -35.04 -8.84 2.23
CA ILE A 261 -33.94 -7.91 2.33
C ILE A 261 -32.83 -8.52 1.48
N ASP A 262 -32.51 -7.85 0.38
CA ASP A 262 -31.37 -8.24 -0.44
C ASP A 262 -30.10 -7.98 0.37
N CYS A 263 -29.62 -9.02 1.07
CA CYS A 263 -28.38 -8.98 1.84
C CYS A 263 -27.13 -8.98 0.94
N GLY A 264 -27.31 -8.97 -0.38
CA GLY A 264 -26.26 -8.87 -1.39
C GLY A 264 -25.98 -7.45 -1.85
N GLN A 265 -26.56 -6.43 -1.19
CA GLN A 265 -26.30 -5.05 -1.57
C GLN A 265 -24.89 -4.61 -1.20
N GLU A 266 -24.32 -3.89 -2.10
CA GLU A 266 -23.02 -3.25 -2.02
C GLU A 266 -22.79 -2.59 -0.65
N GLN A 267 -21.77 -3.04 0.09
CA GLN A 267 -21.46 -2.51 1.42
C GLN A 267 -20.79 -1.14 1.36
N ASN A 268 -20.57 -0.60 0.16
CA ASN A 268 -19.95 0.71 -0.03
C ASN A 268 -20.95 1.84 0.24
N LEU A 269 -20.89 2.39 1.46
CA LEU A 269 -21.80 3.48 1.86
C LEU A 269 -21.57 4.76 1.07
N LEU A 270 -20.34 5.11 0.72
CA LEU A 270 -20.07 6.31 -0.08
C LEU A 270 -20.70 6.18 -1.46
N LYS A 271 -20.51 5.05 -2.12
CA LYS A 271 -21.11 4.78 -3.43
C LYS A 271 -22.64 4.76 -3.34
N TYR A 272 -23.20 4.08 -2.34
CA TYR A 272 -24.64 4.06 -2.15
C TYR A 272 -25.23 5.47 -1.99
N ILE A 273 -24.62 6.32 -1.16
CA ILE A 273 -25.07 7.70 -0.96
C ILE A 273 -24.87 8.51 -2.26
N ALA A 274 -23.72 8.36 -2.92
CA ALA A 274 -23.46 9.06 -4.18
C ALA A 274 -24.51 8.75 -5.24
N GLU A 275 -24.96 7.51 -5.36
CA GLU A 275 -25.94 7.07 -6.35
C GLU A 275 -27.40 7.44 -5.97
N ASN A 276 -27.75 7.33 -4.69
CA ASN A 276 -29.14 7.38 -4.26
C ASN A 276 -29.58 8.72 -3.64
N ALA A 277 -28.66 9.62 -3.27
CA ALA A 277 -29.05 10.90 -2.67
C ALA A 277 -29.64 11.86 -3.72
N PRO A 278 -30.93 12.26 -3.63
CA PRO A 278 -31.65 12.93 -4.72
C PRO A 278 -31.16 14.37 -5.00
N HIS A 279 -30.63 15.04 -4.00
CA HIS A 279 -30.20 16.45 -4.09
C HIS A 279 -28.68 16.65 -3.96
N LEU A 280 -27.89 15.58 -4.08
CA LEU A 280 -26.45 15.67 -3.98
C LEU A 280 -25.86 16.25 -5.27
N PRO A 281 -25.10 17.36 -5.21
CA PRO A 281 -24.46 17.93 -6.39
C PRO A 281 -23.46 16.98 -7.03
N GLU A 282 -23.27 17.06 -8.34
CA GLU A 282 -22.39 16.20 -9.12
C GLU A 282 -20.94 16.18 -8.61
N TRP A 283 -20.40 17.35 -8.22
CA TRP A 283 -19.05 17.43 -7.71
C TRP A 283 -18.86 16.69 -6.38
N LYS A 284 -19.89 16.65 -5.51
CA LYS A 284 -19.86 15.87 -4.27
C LYS A 284 -19.86 14.38 -4.56
N ARG A 285 -20.64 13.93 -5.55
CA ARG A 285 -20.67 12.53 -5.99
C ARG A 285 -19.29 12.08 -6.45
N LYS A 286 -18.63 12.87 -7.30
CA LYS A 286 -17.29 12.54 -7.81
C LYS A 286 -16.25 12.41 -6.70
N ILE A 287 -16.25 13.32 -5.72
CA ILE A 287 -15.33 13.22 -4.58
C ILE A 287 -15.64 11.95 -3.77
N MET A 288 -16.92 11.63 -3.52
CA MET A 288 -17.32 10.44 -2.76
C MET A 288 -16.92 9.15 -3.47
N ASP A 289 -17.10 9.07 -4.79
CA ASP A 289 -16.71 7.91 -5.60
C ASP A 289 -15.20 7.68 -5.53
N MET A 290 -14.39 8.70 -5.79
CA MET A 290 -12.93 8.60 -5.71
C MET A 290 -12.42 8.28 -4.29
N MET A 291 -13.07 8.83 -3.25
CA MET A 291 -12.75 8.49 -1.86
C MET A 291 -13.09 7.03 -1.53
N GLY A 292 -14.14 6.48 -2.13
CA GLY A 292 -14.51 5.07 -2.04
C GLY A 292 -13.47 4.16 -2.72
N GLU A 293 -12.93 4.56 -3.88
CA GLU A 293 -11.84 3.84 -4.56
C GLU A 293 -10.57 3.83 -3.73
N VAL A 294 -10.18 4.97 -3.15
CA VAL A 294 -9.04 5.05 -2.22
C VAL A 294 -9.27 4.18 -0.98
N ALA A 295 -10.48 4.16 -0.42
CA ALA A 295 -10.82 3.30 0.70
C ALA A 295 -10.67 1.81 0.37
N THR A 296 -11.11 1.42 -0.83
CA THR A 296 -11.00 0.05 -1.37
C THR A 296 -9.55 -0.34 -1.58
N TYR A 297 -8.73 0.55 -2.12
CA TYR A 297 -7.29 0.31 -2.28
C TYR A 297 -6.59 0.01 -0.94
N PHE A 298 -6.92 0.72 0.14
CA PHE A 298 -6.32 0.49 1.45
C PHE A 298 -6.93 -0.67 2.24
N HIS A 299 -8.01 -1.29 1.75
CA HIS A 299 -8.68 -2.37 2.45
C HIS A 299 -7.78 -3.59 2.70
N PRO A 300 -7.06 -4.16 1.72
CA PRO A 300 -6.18 -5.31 1.95
C PRO A 300 -5.11 -5.03 3.00
N GLN A 301 -4.52 -3.84 3.01
CA GLN A 301 -3.49 -3.46 3.98
C GLN A 301 -4.02 -3.48 5.41
N ARG A 302 -5.29 -3.07 5.62
CA ARG A 302 -5.93 -3.13 6.95
C ARG A 302 -6.21 -4.56 7.40
N GLN A 303 -6.52 -5.46 6.46
CA GLN A 303 -6.82 -6.87 6.75
C GLN A 303 -5.55 -7.72 6.94
N THR A 304 -4.42 -7.30 6.41
CA THR A 304 -3.18 -8.06 6.37
C THR A 304 -2.08 -7.44 7.22
N GLN A 305 -2.40 -6.94 8.43
CA GLN A 305 -1.42 -6.34 9.34
C GLN A 305 -0.25 -7.28 9.67
N VAL A 306 -0.50 -8.59 9.70
CA VAL A 306 0.51 -9.64 9.89
C VAL A 306 1.64 -9.61 8.86
N MET A 307 1.46 -8.90 7.74
CA MET A 307 2.47 -8.76 6.70
C MET A 307 3.81 -8.19 7.23
N ASN A 308 3.78 -7.34 8.25
CA ASN A 308 5.00 -6.79 8.86
C ASN A 308 5.77 -7.81 9.72
N GLU A 309 5.15 -8.94 10.05
CA GLU A 309 5.71 -9.93 10.95
C GLU A 309 6.16 -11.21 10.21
N GLY A 310 5.79 -11.33 8.96
CA GLY A 310 6.18 -12.42 8.06
C GLY A 310 7.39 -12.06 7.25
#